data_47bef077f17a0340e6b22d76816c5ec8
#
_entry.id   47bef077f17a0340e6b22d76816c5ec8
#
_cell.length_a   1.000
_cell.length_b   1.000
_cell.length_c   1.000
_cell.angle_alpha   90.00
_cell.angle_beta   90.00
_cell.angle_gamma   90.00
#
_symmetry.space_group_name_H-M   'P 1'
#
loop_
_entity.id
_entity.type
_entity.pdbx_description
1 polymer ?
#
loop_
_entity_poly.entity_id
_entity_poly.type
_entity_poly.pdbx_seq_one_letter_code
_entity_poly.pdbx_strand_id
1 'polypeptide(L)'
;MKHLKWHLFLLLAALCLPTLAACTADTPAETPTDAPETTEATTAADTTEPAQTTPEEDNAMQIIPDLDFKGGMQLISQKDHANGDKFSVLDTHDFYGGSAQNPVWRLAQWDSGPCLVANRVQSDVTTITDGTGRAFAYDPAENKMTFELDTSLYYQGKPAVSGDYWPHLLIEQDNFKKSLDADAVPYLACDADRLVLSFDIRLTEFEETPIDGDWVRAAQFLMYFYVKGTETNDFCWFGLQLFDNRQDKTNHYIGYDGGKADASGAMIYAIGSKYVYRNSGRTLYQSKTPDTSGEWVHVEIDLVPYLENMLKAGSKDGYFKAESLSELYIGGMTVGWETIATFDHTMEIKNLQLMSYGE
;
A
#
# COMPACT_ATOMS: atom_id res chain seq x y z
N MET A 1 -55.76 -7.58 -16.41
CA MET A 1 -56.04 -7.89 -15.00
C MET A 1 -55.27 -9.14 -14.60
N LYS A 2 -54.10 -9.01 -14.00
CA LYS A 2 -53.41 -10.09 -13.26
C LYS A 2 -52.65 -9.43 -12.10
N HIS A 3 -53.01 -9.87 -10.91
CA HIS A 3 -52.57 -9.36 -9.61
C HIS A 3 -51.08 -9.62 -9.36
N LEU A 4 -50.32 -8.58 -9.03
CA LEU A 4 -48.95 -8.65 -8.54
C LEU A 4 -48.97 -8.70 -7.01
N LYS A 5 -48.59 -9.83 -6.42
CA LYS A 5 -48.50 -10.02 -4.98
C LYS A 5 -47.15 -9.48 -4.51
N TRP A 6 -47.22 -8.50 -3.62
CA TRP A 6 -46.05 -8.00 -2.85
C TRP A 6 -45.80 -8.95 -1.67
N HIS A 7 -44.61 -9.51 -1.59
CA HIS A 7 -44.13 -10.19 -0.39
C HIS A 7 -43.24 -9.24 0.39
N LEU A 8 -43.74 -8.83 1.53
CA LEU A 8 -43.06 -8.06 2.57
C LEU A 8 -42.15 -9.00 3.36
N PHE A 9 -40.84 -8.91 3.26
CA PHE A 9 -39.91 -9.56 4.13
C PHE A 9 -39.50 -8.62 5.26
N LEU A 10 -39.98 -8.91 6.45
CA LEU A 10 -39.49 -8.32 7.71
C LEU A 10 -38.19 -9.02 8.09
N LEU A 11 -37.06 -8.30 8.08
CA LEU A 11 -35.82 -8.75 8.69
C LEU A 11 -35.75 -8.21 10.11
N LEU A 12 -35.78 -9.14 11.08
CA LEU A 12 -35.47 -8.87 12.49
C LEU A 12 -33.95 -8.63 12.61
N ALA A 13 -33.55 -7.43 12.98
CA ALA A 13 -32.20 -7.12 13.42
C ALA A 13 -32.07 -7.53 14.89
N ALA A 14 -31.25 -8.56 15.17
CA ALA A 14 -30.87 -8.91 16.53
C ALA A 14 -29.70 -8.00 16.97
N LEU A 15 -29.99 -7.12 17.92
CA LEU A 15 -28.97 -6.35 18.65
C LEU A 15 -28.16 -7.31 19.57
N CYS A 16 -26.89 -7.51 19.29
CA CYS A 16 -25.93 -7.99 20.26
C CYS A 16 -25.10 -6.82 20.79
N LEU A 17 -25.42 -6.38 21.99
CA LEU A 17 -24.60 -5.47 22.79
C LEU A 17 -23.52 -6.30 23.52
N PRO A 18 -22.23 -5.97 23.45
CA PRO A 18 -21.26 -6.49 24.39
C PRO A 18 -21.23 -5.62 25.64
N THR A 19 -21.49 -6.25 26.78
CA THR A 19 -21.32 -5.70 28.11
C THR A 19 -19.86 -5.42 28.42
N LEU A 20 -19.53 -4.18 28.74
CA LEU A 20 -18.25 -3.80 29.33
C LEU A 20 -18.21 -4.32 30.79
N ALA A 21 -17.29 -5.20 31.08
CA ALA A 21 -16.87 -5.52 32.44
C ALA A 21 -15.63 -4.66 32.78
N ALA A 22 -15.82 -3.73 33.70
CA ALA A 22 -14.74 -2.97 34.31
C ALA A 22 -14.06 -3.85 35.38
N CYS A 23 -12.77 -4.13 35.20
CA CYS A 23 -11.91 -4.64 36.27
C CYS A 23 -10.97 -3.53 36.72
N THR A 24 -11.22 -3.00 37.90
CA THR A 24 -10.26 -2.23 38.68
C THR A 24 -9.34 -3.21 39.42
N ALA A 25 -8.05 -3.08 39.26
CA ALA A 25 -7.05 -3.71 40.13
C ALA A 25 -6.02 -2.65 40.55
N ASP A 26 -6.05 -2.31 41.81
CA ASP A 26 -5.00 -1.58 42.53
C ASP A 26 -3.75 -2.46 42.62
N THR A 27 -2.59 -1.87 42.35
CA THR A 27 -1.30 -2.47 42.67
C THR A 27 -0.42 -1.44 43.34
N PRO A 28 0.18 -1.76 44.50
CA PRO A 28 1.03 -0.83 45.25
C PRO A 28 2.44 -0.71 44.64
N ALA A 29 2.98 0.47 44.77
CA ALA A 29 4.33 0.85 44.38
C ALA A 29 5.39 0.13 45.23
N GLU A 30 6.37 -0.50 44.56
CA GLU A 30 7.63 -0.90 45.19
C GLU A 30 8.78 0.03 44.75
N THR A 31 9.52 0.46 45.76
CA THR A 31 10.70 1.33 45.66
C THR A 31 11.95 0.51 45.28
N PRO A 32 12.77 0.96 44.35
CA PRO A 32 14.03 0.27 44.09
C PRO A 32 15.11 0.69 45.08
N THR A 33 15.76 -0.35 45.65
CA THR A 33 16.90 -0.27 46.55
C THR A 33 18.21 -0.17 45.73
N ASP A 34 19.06 0.77 46.09
CA ASP A 34 20.43 0.94 45.59
C ASP A 34 21.32 -0.29 45.92
N ALA A 35 22.14 -0.69 44.94
CA ALA A 35 23.31 -1.56 45.20
C ALA A 35 24.47 -1.21 44.27
N PRO A 36 25.72 -1.46 44.69
CA PRO A 36 26.84 -0.57 44.44
C PRO A 36 27.65 -0.88 43.19
N GLU A 37 28.34 0.17 42.72
CA GLU A 37 29.37 0.20 41.71
C GLU A 37 30.53 -0.79 42.00
N THR A 38 30.82 -1.65 41.01
CA THR A 38 32.11 -2.37 40.97
C THR A 38 32.81 -2.06 39.66
N THR A 39 33.86 -1.30 39.75
CA THR A 39 34.79 -0.99 38.66
C THR A 39 35.72 -2.18 38.44
N GLU A 40 35.65 -2.85 37.31
CA GLU A 40 36.71 -3.69 36.80
C GLU A 40 37.11 -3.26 35.39
N ALA A 41 38.36 -2.82 35.31
CA ALA A 41 39.04 -2.56 34.06
C ALA A 41 39.38 -3.88 33.38
N THR A 42 38.84 -4.15 32.21
CA THR A 42 39.29 -5.26 31.38
C THR A 42 39.78 -4.73 30.03
N THR A 43 41.01 -5.05 29.77
CA THR A 43 41.83 -4.87 28.59
C THR A 43 41.06 -5.13 27.26
N ALA A 44 41.15 -4.18 26.33
CA ALA A 44 40.73 -4.30 24.97
C ALA A 44 41.47 -5.47 24.28
N ALA A 45 40.73 -6.52 23.93
CA ALA A 45 41.15 -7.48 22.93
C ALA A 45 40.72 -6.93 21.57
N ASP A 46 41.70 -6.70 20.72
CA ASP A 46 41.54 -6.38 19.31
C ASP A 46 40.87 -7.57 18.58
N THR A 47 39.55 -7.57 18.50
CA THR A 47 38.78 -8.49 17.66
C THR A 47 38.59 -7.80 16.33
N THR A 48 39.47 -8.12 15.39
CA THR A 48 39.26 -7.87 13.97
C THR A 48 37.95 -8.54 13.57
N GLU A 49 36.90 -7.72 13.39
CA GLU A 49 35.62 -8.12 12.85
C GLU A 49 35.89 -8.69 11.45
N PRO A 50 35.41 -9.91 11.13
CA PRO A 50 35.60 -10.44 9.79
C PRO A 50 34.92 -9.50 8.82
N ALA A 51 35.64 -9.06 7.80
CA ALA A 51 35.10 -8.26 6.69
C ALA A 51 33.83 -8.94 6.20
N GLN A 52 32.70 -8.24 6.32
CA GLN A 52 31.44 -8.64 5.75
C GLN A 52 31.66 -8.66 4.24
N THR A 53 31.86 -9.86 3.68
CA THR A 53 31.86 -10.07 2.23
C THR A 53 30.45 -9.68 1.77
N THR A 54 30.36 -8.57 1.08
CA THR A 54 29.18 -8.22 0.28
C THR A 54 28.89 -9.40 -0.63
N PRO A 55 27.70 -10.02 -0.62
CA PRO A 55 27.33 -11.03 -1.58
C PRO A 55 27.49 -10.45 -2.99
N GLU A 56 28.00 -11.23 -3.90
CA GLU A 56 28.20 -10.85 -5.30
C GLU A 56 26.91 -10.24 -5.86
N GLU A 57 26.98 -8.97 -6.25
CA GLU A 57 25.88 -8.20 -6.88
C GLU A 57 25.57 -8.71 -8.31
N ASP A 58 26.28 -9.73 -8.79
CA ASP A 58 26.29 -10.13 -10.19
C ASP A 58 24.99 -10.78 -10.70
N ASN A 59 24.04 -11.15 -9.81
CA ASN A 59 22.77 -11.79 -10.18
C ASN A 59 21.53 -11.01 -9.70
N ALA A 60 21.66 -9.72 -9.45
CA ALA A 60 20.52 -8.90 -9.05
C ALA A 60 19.58 -8.63 -10.22
N MET A 61 18.26 -8.87 -10.03
CA MET A 61 17.26 -8.66 -11.06
C MET A 61 16.13 -7.75 -10.60
N GLN A 62 15.82 -6.72 -11.43
CA GLN A 62 14.69 -5.83 -11.20
C GLN A 62 13.38 -6.55 -11.50
N ILE A 63 12.46 -6.56 -10.52
CA ILE A 63 11.17 -7.27 -10.59
C ILE A 63 10.06 -6.40 -11.18
N ILE A 64 9.98 -5.12 -10.79
CA ILE A 64 8.93 -4.22 -11.27
C ILE A 64 9.30 -3.73 -12.67
N PRO A 65 8.50 -4.06 -13.70
CA PRO A 65 8.79 -3.59 -15.06
C PRO A 65 8.50 -2.10 -15.24
N ASP A 66 9.13 -1.50 -16.23
CA ASP A 66 8.82 -0.15 -16.76
C ASP A 66 8.71 0.92 -15.67
N LEU A 67 9.67 0.95 -14.74
CA LEU A 67 9.72 1.94 -13.65
C LEU A 67 9.94 3.37 -14.13
N ASP A 68 10.38 3.54 -15.35
CA ASP A 68 10.55 4.84 -16.01
C ASP A 68 9.36 5.22 -16.90
N PHE A 69 8.27 4.48 -16.85
CA PHE A 69 7.02 4.75 -17.60
C PHE A 69 7.21 4.95 -19.11
N LYS A 70 8.23 4.35 -19.72
CA LYS A 70 8.45 4.44 -21.19
C LYS A 70 7.34 3.81 -22.00
N GLY A 71 6.67 2.80 -21.45
CA GLY A 71 5.47 2.21 -22.04
C GLY A 71 4.25 3.13 -21.97
N GLY A 72 4.28 4.15 -21.12
CA GLY A 72 3.15 5.00 -20.79
C GLY A 72 2.22 4.40 -19.72
N MET A 73 1.04 5.00 -19.56
CA MET A 73 0.03 4.60 -18.57
C MET A 73 -1.35 4.45 -19.21
N GLN A 74 -2.05 3.36 -18.90
CA GLN A 74 -3.46 3.20 -19.25
C GLN A 74 -4.34 3.98 -18.26
N LEU A 75 -5.29 4.70 -18.79
CA LEU A 75 -6.36 5.32 -18.03
C LEU A 75 -7.59 4.43 -18.16
N ILE A 76 -7.94 3.73 -17.07
CA ILE A 76 -9.04 2.76 -17.08
C ILE A 76 -10.33 3.35 -16.51
N SER A 77 -11.47 2.77 -16.89
CA SER A 77 -12.74 3.14 -16.29
C SER A 77 -12.84 2.67 -14.84
N GLN A 78 -13.83 3.19 -14.13
CA GLN A 78 -14.33 2.52 -12.92
C GLN A 78 -14.80 1.10 -13.24
N LYS A 79 -14.92 0.26 -12.21
CA LYS A 79 -15.49 -1.08 -12.33
C LYS A 79 -16.94 -1.00 -12.85
N ASP A 80 -17.24 -1.83 -13.83
CA ASP A 80 -18.61 -2.07 -14.26
C ASP A 80 -19.16 -3.30 -13.52
N HIS A 81 -19.76 -3.07 -12.37
CA HIS A 81 -20.34 -4.12 -11.54
C HIS A 81 -21.47 -4.89 -12.23
N ALA A 82 -22.18 -4.24 -13.15
CA ALA A 82 -23.25 -4.89 -13.91
C ALA A 82 -22.71 -5.93 -14.90
N ASN A 83 -21.44 -5.78 -15.33
CA ASN A 83 -20.80 -6.66 -16.31
C ASN A 83 -19.62 -7.47 -15.70
N GLY A 84 -19.65 -7.73 -14.39
CA GLY A 84 -18.69 -8.60 -13.72
C GLY A 84 -17.35 -7.90 -13.45
N ASP A 85 -17.40 -6.68 -12.95
CA ASP A 85 -16.24 -5.89 -12.51
C ASP A 85 -15.17 -5.66 -13.60
N LYS A 86 -15.62 -5.49 -14.83
CA LYS A 86 -14.71 -5.25 -15.95
C LYS A 86 -14.31 -3.79 -16.03
N PHE A 87 -13.07 -3.58 -16.42
CA PHE A 87 -12.56 -2.27 -16.79
C PHE A 87 -12.52 -2.12 -18.31
N SER A 88 -12.65 -0.87 -18.75
CA SER A 88 -12.34 -0.46 -20.11
C SER A 88 -11.13 0.46 -20.11
N VAL A 89 -10.25 0.30 -21.07
CA VAL A 89 -9.21 1.30 -21.33
C VAL A 89 -9.88 2.47 -22.02
N LEU A 90 -9.90 3.64 -21.37
CA LEU A 90 -10.52 4.86 -21.87
C LEU A 90 -9.55 5.70 -22.68
N ASP A 91 -8.28 5.69 -22.28
CA ASP A 91 -7.21 6.45 -22.92
C ASP A 91 -5.85 5.88 -22.51
N THR A 92 -4.79 6.37 -23.14
CA THR A 92 -3.40 6.12 -22.75
C THR A 92 -2.65 7.43 -22.65
N HIS A 93 -1.70 7.53 -21.72
CA HIS A 93 -0.87 8.70 -21.52
C HIS A 93 0.59 8.35 -21.70
N ASP A 94 1.31 9.21 -22.40
CA ASP A 94 2.75 9.11 -22.62
C ASP A 94 3.46 10.27 -21.93
N PHE A 95 4.31 9.97 -20.98
CA PHE A 95 5.05 10.97 -20.19
C PHE A 95 6.24 11.58 -20.91
N TYR A 96 6.49 11.18 -22.18
CA TYR A 96 7.60 11.70 -23.00
C TYR A 96 7.11 12.48 -24.22
N GLY A 97 5.80 12.68 -24.35
CA GLY A 97 5.20 13.46 -25.43
C GLY A 97 5.10 12.77 -26.77
N GLY A 98 5.21 11.46 -26.80
CA GLY A 98 5.03 10.61 -27.97
C GLY A 98 3.68 9.90 -28.01
N SER A 99 3.72 8.61 -28.31
CA SER A 99 2.58 7.70 -28.23
C SER A 99 2.93 6.55 -27.30
N ALA A 100 2.11 6.31 -26.30
CA ALA A 100 2.27 5.21 -25.38
C ALA A 100 2.39 3.86 -26.13
N GLN A 101 3.41 3.07 -25.79
CA GLN A 101 3.73 1.81 -26.42
C GLN A 101 3.60 0.68 -25.39
N ASN A 102 2.56 -0.13 -25.49
CA ASN A 102 2.35 -1.29 -24.61
C ASN A 102 2.42 -0.96 -23.10
N PRO A 103 1.62 -0.02 -22.61
CA PRO A 103 1.68 0.39 -21.22
C PRO A 103 1.36 -0.78 -20.29
N VAL A 104 2.18 -0.98 -19.27
CA VAL A 104 1.97 -1.98 -18.21
C VAL A 104 1.41 -1.33 -16.95
N TRP A 105 1.63 -0.03 -16.78
CA TRP A 105 1.02 0.76 -15.75
C TRP A 105 -0.40 1.18 -16.12
N ARG A 106 -1.26 1.24 -15.11
CA ARG A 106 -2.60 1.80 -15.24
C ARG A 106 -2.97 2.65 -14.03
N LEU A 107 -3.77 3.69 -14.26
CA LEU A 107 -4.40 4.44 -13.19
C LEU A 107 -5.61 3.66 -12.70
N ALA A 108 -5.56 3.15 -11.48
CA ALA A 108 -6.63 2.38 -10.87
C ALA A 108 -7.75 3.31 -10.40
N GLN A 109 -8.97 3.10 -10.90
CA GLN A 109 -10.13 3.92 -10.61
C GLN A 109 -11.32 3.05 -10.17
N TRP A 110 -11.09 2.10 -9.25
CA TRP A 110 -12.09 1.09 -8.92
C TRP A 110 -13.44 1.69 -8.58
N ASP A 111 -13.62 2.25 -7.38
CA ASP A 111 -14.90 2.83 -6.93
C ASP A 111 -14.71 4.21 -6.30
N SER A 112 -13.71 4.95 -6.72
CA SER A 112 -13.27 6.19 -6.06
C SER A 112 -14.09 7.45 -6.38
N GLY A 113 -15.28 7.29 -6.93
CA GLY A 113 -16.12 8.42 -7.34
C GLY A 113 -15.87 8.83 -8.80
N PRO A 114 -15.90 10.12 -9.16
CA PRO A 114 -15.76 10.53 -10.56
C PRO A 114 -14.50 9.99 -11.22
N CYS A 115 -14.64 9.49 -12.44
CA CYS A 115 -13.50 8.96 -13.19
C CYS A 115 -12.53 10.08 -13.57
N LEU A 116 -11.25 9.92 -13.27
CA LEU A 116 -10.24 10.92 -13.59
C LEU A 116 -10.17 11.23 -15.09
N VAL A 117 -10.35 10.21 -15.94
CA VAL A 117 -10.33 10.40 -17.40
C VAL A 117 -11.52 11.22 -17.89
N ALA A 118 -12.73 10.96 -17.36
CA ALA A 118 -13.91 11.70 -17.77
C ALA A 118 -13.85 13.20 -17.43
N ASN A 119 -13.13 13.52 -16.35
CA ASN A 119 -12.95 14.89 -15.87
C ASN A 119 -11.55 15.45 -16.17
N ARG A 120 -10.71 14.70 -16.89
CA ARG A 120 -9.33 15.08 -17.15
C ARG A 120 -9.23 16.43 -17.83
N VAL A 121 -8.53 17.34 -17.16
CA VAL A 121 -8.03 18.55 -17.77
C VAL A 121 -6.57 18.29 -18.12
N GLN A 122 -6.27 18.11 -19.38
CA GLN A 122 -4.89 17.88 -19.80
C GLN A 122 -4.05 19.09 -19.45
N SER A 123 -3.07 18.91 -18.58
CA SER A 123 -2.16 19.96 -18.17
C SER A 123 -0.89 19.97 -18.99
N ASP A 124 -0.16 18.88 -19.03
CA ASP A 124 1.09 18.74 -19.78
C ASP A 124 1.46 17.25 -20.00
N VAL A 125 2.66 17.02 -20.56
CA VAL A 125 3.18 15.69 -20.86
C VAL A 125 3.44 14.90 -19.57
N THR A 126 3.79 15.55 -18.47
CA THR A 126 4.21 14.88 -17.23
C THR A 126 3.07 14.64 -16.26
N THR A 127 1.88 15.21 -16.47
CA THR A 127 0.80 15.23 -15.48
C THR A 127 -0.55 14.77 -16.05
N ILE A 128 -1.23 13.93 -15.29
CA ILE A 128 -2.65 13.54 -15.50
C ILE A 128 -3.44 14.14 -14.34
N THR A 129 -4.37 15.05 -14.62
CA THR A 129 -5.17 15.71 -13.58
C THR A 129 -6.62 15.90 -14.00
N ASP A 130 -7.53 15.93 -13.03
CA ASP A 130 -8.92 16.38 -13.22
C ASP A 130 -9.07 17.90 -13.05
N GLY A 131 -7.99 18.58 -12.67
CA GLY A 131 -7.95 20.03 -12.43
C GLY A 131 -8.69 20.47 -11.18
N THR A 132 -9.13 19.56 -10.33
CA THR A 132 -10.01 19.85 -9.20
C THR A 132 -9.61 19.18 -7.89
N GLY A 133 -8.75 18.18 -7.90
CA GLY A 133 -8.39 17.55 -6.64
C GLY A 133 -7.63 16.23 -6.81
N ARG A 134 -7.39 15.79 -8.04
CA ARG A 134 -6.56 14.60 -8.27
C ARG A 134 -5.54 14.87 -9.34
N ALA A 135 -4.28 14.61 -9.02
CA ALA A 135 -3.21 14.62 -10.01
C ALA A 135 -2.20 13.50 -9.76
N PHE A 136 -1.85 12.81 -10.82
CA PHE A 136 -0.68 11.95 -10.86
C PHE A 136 0.33 12.56 -11.83
N ALA A 137 1.56 12.76 -11.37
CA ALA A 137 2.63 13.24 -12.22
C ALA A 137 3.84 12.31 -12.17
N TYR A 138 4.54 12.23 -13.31
CA TYR A 138 5.83 11.58 -13.40
C TYR A 138 6.86 12.50 -14.03
N ASP A 139 7.95 12.74 -13.31
CA ASP A 139 9.11 13.51 -13.80
C ASP A 139 10.21 12.56 -14.28
N PRO A 140 10.41 12.41 -15.60
CA PRO A 140 11.44 11.54 -16.15
C PRO A 140 12.88 11.94 -15.80
N ALA A 141 13.12 13.22 -15.51
CA ALA A 141 14.47 13.71 -15.19
C ALA A 141 14.91 13.30 -13.78
N GLU A 142 13.97 13.21 -12.86
CA GLU A 142 14.21 12.82 -11.47
C GLU A 142 13.79 11.36 -11.16
N ASN A 143 13.19 10.66 -12.11
CA ASN A 143 12.52 9.37 -11.92
C ASN A 143 11.57 9.43 -10.72
N LYS A 144 10.71 10.46 -10.71
CA LYS A 144 9.89 10.83 -9.56
C LYS A 144 8.40 10.77 -9.90
N MET A 145 7.64 10.13 -9.05
CA MET A 145 6.18 10.08 -9.05
C MET A 145 5.64 11.06 -8.01
N THR A 146 4.58 11.80 -8.35
CA THR A 146 3.83 12.66 -7.43
C THR A 146 2.37 12.24 -7.42
N PHE A 147 1.81 12.11 -6.22
CA PHE A 147 0.41 11.73 -5.98
C PHE A 147 -0.28 12.83 -5.16
N GLU A 148 -1.14 13.61 -5.80
CA GLU A 148 -1.92 14.69 -5.17
C GLU A 148 -3.40 14.28 -5.11
N LEU A 149 -4.01 14.35 -3.92
CA LEU A 149 -5.41 14.03 -3.71
C LEU A 149 -6.04 14.99 -2.71
N ASP A 150 -6.91 15.87 -3.21
CA ASP A 150 -7.84 16.68 -2.43
C ASP A 150 -9.25 16.06 -2.47
N THR A 151 -9.75 15.64 -1.33
CA THR A 151 -11.08 15.02 -1.21
C THR A 151 -12.20 16.02 -0.86
N SER A 152 -11.88 17.31 -0.71
CA SER A 152 -12.85 18.34 -0.36
C SER A 152 -14.02 18.44 -1.35
N LEU A 153 -13.71 18.29 -2.64
CA LEU A 153 -14.71 18.29 -3.71
C LEU A 153 -15.56 17.03 -3.75
N TYR A 154 -15.04 15.92 -3.26
CA TYR A 154 -15.80 14.69 -3.12
C TYR A 154 -16.86 14.81 -2.02
N TYR A 155 -16.45 15.27 -0.84
CA TYR A 155 -17.34 15.39 0.32
C TYR A 155 -18.19 16.67 0.30
N GLN A 156 -17.75 17.75 -0.33
CA GLN A 156 -18.49 19.01 -0.47
C GLN A 156 -19.02 19.57 0.87
N GLY A 157 -18.19 19.48 1.91
CA GLY A 157 -18.57 19.92 3.26
C GLY A 157 -19.53 19.00 4.01
N LYS A 158 -19.78 17.77 3.50
CA LYS A 158 -20.56 16.74 4.18
C LYS A 158 -19.66 15.80 4.95
N PRO A 159 -20.10 15.29 6.10
CA PRO A 159 -19.32 14.29 6.83
C PRO A 159 -19.24 12.97 6.08
N ALA A 160 -18.11 12.30 6.20
CA ALA A 160 -17.94 10.92 5.77
C ALA A 160 -18.79 9.98 6.64
N VAL A 161 -19.54 9.06 6.02
CA VAL A 161 -20.39 8.10 6.73
C VAL A 161 -19.93 6.66 6.54
N SER A 162 -20.38 5.77 7.43
CA SER A 162 -20.08 4.35 7.31
C SER A 162 -20.64 3.76 6.02
N GLY A 163 -19.79 3.10 5.25
CA GLY A 163 -20.14 2.51 3.95
C GLY A 163 -19.85 3.42 2.74
N ASP A 164 -19.36 4.64 2.98
CA ASP A 164 -18.83 5.45 1.87
C ASP A 164 -17.66 4.76 1.19
N TYR A 165 -17.53 4.97 -0.10
CA TYR A 165 -16.32 4.63 -0.84
C TYR A 165 -15.16 5.51 -0.36
N TRP A 166 -13.98 4.95 -0.40
CA TRP A 166 -12.76 5.66 -0.10
C TRP A 166 -12.20 6.29 -1.38
N PRO A 167 -12.32 7.62 -1.56
CA PRO A 167 -11.61 8.30 -2.63
C PRO A 167 -10.16 7.86 -2.66
N HIS A 168 -9.67 7.50 -3.84
CA HIS A 168 -8.31 7.04 -3.99
C HIS A 168 -7.63 7.60 -5.24
N LEU A 169 -6.32 7.63 -5.20
CA LEU A 169 -5.45 7.85 -6.34
C LEU A 169 -4.37 6.77 -6.31
N LEU A 170 -4.58 5.71 -7.07
CA LEU A 170 -3.73 4.54 -7.12
C LEU A 170 -3.21 4.33 -8.54
N ILE A 171 -1.95 3.96 -8.67
CA ILE A 171 -1.42 3.37 -9.89
C ILE A 171 -1.10 1.91 -9.64
N GLU A 172 -1.22 1.08 -10.67
CA GLU A 172 -0.98 -0.35 -10.53
C GLU A 172 -0.41 -1.00 -11.78
N GLN A 173 0.24 -2.14 -11.56
CA GLN A 173 0.50 -3.15 -12.58
C GLN A 173 -0.20 -4.44 -12.14
N ASP A 174 -1.19 -4.88 -12.88
CA ASP A 174 -2.00 -6.06 -12.53
C ASP A 174 -1.31 -7.38 -12.86
N ASN A 175 -0.29 -7.33 -13.71
CA ASN A 175 0.46 -8.51 -14.13
C ASN A 175 1.86 -8.15 -14.62
N PHE A 176 2.86 -8.42 -13.81
CA PHE A 176 4.27 -8.22 -14.17
C PHE A 176 4.71 -9.06 -15.37
N LYS A 177 4.06 -10.21 -15.61
CA LYS A 177 4.34 -11.06 -16.76
C LYS A 177 4.03 -10.43 -18.12
N LYS A 178 3.15 -9.43 -18.18
CA LYS A 178 2.82 -8.77 -19.46
C LYS A 178 3.98 -8.02 -20.07
N SER A 179 4.98 -7.67 -19.27
CA SER A 179 6.15 -6.91 -19.68
C SER A 179 7.43 -7.76 -19.72
N LEU A 180 7.41 -8.94 -19.15
CA LEU A 180 8.48 -9.92 -19.26
C LEU A 180 8.20 -10.84 -20.44
N ASP A 181 9.24 -11.38 -21.08
CA ASP A 181 9.08 -12.41 -22.10
C ASP A 181 8.08 -13.46 -21.64
N ALA A 182 7.17 -13.87 -22.52
CA ALA A 182 6.08 -14.79 -22.20
C ALA A 182 6.56 -16.12 -21.59
N ASP A 183 7.82 -16.46 -21.82
CA ASP A 183 8.50 -17.66 -21.31
C ASP A 183 9.20 -17.44 -19.95
N ALA A 184 9.21 -16.21 -19.41
CA ALA A 184 9.79 -15.95 -18.11
C ALA A 184 8.94 -16.61 -17.02
N VAL A 185 9.56 -17.45 -16.21
CA VAL A 185 8.94 -18.08 -15.04
C VAL A 185 8.43 -16.97 -14.12
N PRO A 186 7.22 -17.12 -13.52
CA PRO A 186 6.78 -16.17 -12.50
C PRO A 186 7.83 -16.09 -11.42
N TYR A 187 8.18 -14.86 -11.02
CA TYR A 187 9.06 -14.68 -9.89
C TYR A 187 8.44 -15.33 -8.68
N LEU A 188 9.10 -16.37 -8.21
CA LEU A 188 8.76 -17.00 -6.95
C LEU A 188 9.50 -16.22 -5.88
N ALA A 189 8.79 -15.73 -4.89
CA ALA A 189 9.39 -14.94 -3.83
C ALA A 189 10.49 -15.69 -3.05
N CYS A 190 10.48 -17.03 -3.16
CA CYS A 190 11.41 -17.90 -2.43
C CYS A 190 12.66 -18.31 -3.20
N ASP A 191 12.70 -18.12 -4.51
CA ASP A 191 13.92 -18.36 -5.28
C ASP A 191 14.92 -17.22 -5.08
N ALA A 192 14.52 -16.19 -4.34
CA ALA A 192 15.39 -15.13 -3.93
C ALA A 192 15.90 -15.37 -2.50
N ASP A 193 17.20 -15.38 -2.32
CA ASP A 193 17.81 -15.30 -0.98
C ASP A 193 17.42 -13.99 -0.28
N ARG A 194 17.24 -12.93 -1.07
CA ARG A 194 16.76 -11.62 -0.65
C ARG A 194 15.87 -11.01 -1.71
N LEU A 195 14.85 -10.27 -1.27
CA LEU A 195 13.96 -9.47 -2.11
C LEU A 195 13.92 -8.04 -1.55
N VAL A 196 14.78 -7.18 -2.08
CA VAL A 196 15.02 -5.85 -1.53
C VAL A 196 14.18 -4.80 -2.25
N LEU A 197 13.24 -4.21 -1.53
CA LEU A 197 12.50 -3.04 -1.96
C LEU A 197 13.24 -1.79 -1.49
N SER A 198 13.54 -0.87 -2.41
CA SER A 198 14.14 0.42 -2.06
C SER A 198 13.48 1.57 -2.82
N PHE A 199 13.36 2.72 -2.17
CA PHE A 199 12.83 3.96 -2.73
C PHE A 199 13.14 5.14 -1.80
N ASP A 200 13.02 6.36 -2.34
CA ASP A 200 12.96 7.57 -1.55
C ASP A 200 11.51 8.09 -1.53
N ILE A 201 11.04 8.53 -0.37
CA ILE A 201 9.67 9.00 -0.17
C ILE A 201 9.66 10.29 0.65
N ARG A 202 8.72 11.21 0.35
CA ARG A 202 8.45 12.37 1.18
C ARG A 202 6.99 12.78 1.10
N LEU A 203 6.48 13.31 2.21
CA LEU A 203 5.18 13.97 2.30
C LEU A 203 5.42 15.48 2.14
N THR A 204 4.84 16.09 1.12
CA THR A 204 5.05 17.54 0.85
C THR A 204 3.89 18.39 1.31
N GLU A 205 2.70 17.79 1.41
CA GLU A 205 1.49 18.45 1.87
C GLU A 205 0.61 17.47 2.65
N PHE A 206 0.01 17.95 3.73
CA PHE A 206 -1.01 17.20 4.47
C PHE A 206 -1.88 18.17 5.29
N GLU A 207 -3.10 18.34 4.84
CA GLU A 207 -4.12 19.11 5.54
C GLU A 207 -5.34 18.21 5.80
N GLU A 208 -5.81 18.20 7.04
CA GLU A 208 -7.05 17.54 7.46
C GLU A 208 -8.09 18.60 7.77
N THR A 209 -9.24 18.55 7.13
CA THR A 209 -10.39 19.43 7.41
C THR A 209 -11.50 18.63 8.07
N PRO A 210 -11.54 18.54 9.42
CA PRO A 210 -12.57 17.79 10.15
C PRO A 210 -13.95 18.35 9.91
N ILE A 211 -14.93 17.48 9.66
CA ILE A 211 -16.34 17.83 9.56
C ILE A 211 -17.10 17.13 10.69
N ASP A 212 -17.97 17.90 11.39
CA ASP A 212 -18.78 17.34 12.47
C ASP A 212 -19.64 16.18 11.96
N GLY A 213 -19.51 15.03 12.61
CA GLY A 213 -20.23 13.81 12.22
C GLY A 213 -19.42 12.85 11.34
N ASP A 214 -18.16 13.14 11.01
CA ASP A 214 -17.29 12.18 10.35
C ASP A 214 -17.26 10.85 11.11
N TRP A 215 -17.60 9.75 10.40
CA TRP A 215 -17.54 8.40 10.97
C TRP A 215 -16.09 7.98 11.30
N VAL A 216 -15.18 8.25 10.37
CA VAL A 216 -13.75 8.06 10.53
C VAL A 216 -13.02 9.03 9.62
N ARG A 217 -11.85 9.46 10.04
CA ARG A 217 -10.94 10.28 9.22
C ARG A 217 -9.64 9.51 9.03
N ALA A 218 -9.42 9.08 7.81
CA ALA A 218 -8.23 8.32 7.45
C ALA A 218 -7.70 8.71 6.08
N ALA A 219 -6.42 9.01 6.04
CA ALA A 219 -5.64 9.14 4.83
C ALA A 219 -4.44 8.20 4.93
N GLN A 220 -4.39 7.22 4.05
CA GLN A 220 -3.34 6.22 4.05
C GLN A 220 -2.66 6.15 2.68
N PHE A 221 -1.33 6.15 2.69
CA PHE A 221 -0.52 5.92 1.51
C PHE A 221 0.09 4.53 1.60
N LEU A 222 -0.27 3.68 0.64
CA LEU A 222 -0.02 2.25 0.67
C LEU A 222 0.79 1.83 -0.55
N MET A 223 1.57 0.76 -0.38
CA MET A 223 2.16 0.01 -1.48
C MET A 223 1.88 -1.46 -1.24
N TYR A 224 1.07 -2.08 -2.11
CA TYR A 224 0.75 -3.49 -2.02
C TYR A 224 1.27 -4.25 -3.24
N PHE A 225 1.79 -5.43 -2.97
CA PHE A 225 2.12 -6.44 -3.97
C PHE A 225 1.04 -7.52 -4.00
N TYR A 226 0.77 -8.05 -5.16
CA TYR A 226 -0.19 -9.14 -5.39
C TYR A 226 0.54 -10.46 -5.26
N VAL A 227 0.57 -11.04 -4.06
CA VAL A 227 1.13 -12.38 -3.84
C VAL A 227 0.09 -13.42 -4.22
N LYS A 228 0.46 -14.30 -5.12
CA LYS A 228 -0.43 -15.30 -5.74
C LYS A 228 0.19 -16.70 -5.67
N GLY A 229 -0.68 -17.72 -5.54
CA GLY A 229 -0.26 -19.10 -5.66
C GLY A 229 0.05 -19.50 -7.11
N THR A 230 1.09 -20.30 -7.32
CA THR A 230 1.47 -20.83 -8.65
C THR A 230 0.46 -21.86 -9.18
N GLU A 231 0.07 -22.80 -8.33
CA GLU A 231 -0.85 -23.91 -8.63
C GLU A 231 -2.15 -23.81 -7.83
N THR A 232 -2.27 -22.84 -6.91
CA THR A 232 -3.43 -22.62 -6.07
C THR A 232 -4.12 -21.31 -6.46
N ASN A 233 -5.31 -21.08 -5.90
CA ASN A 233 -6.00 -19.79 -6.01
C ASN A 233 -5.69 -18.86 -4.84
N ASP A 234 -4.57 -19.08 -4.17
CA ASP A 234 -4.13 -18.24 -3.08
C ASP A 234 -3.86 -16.82 -3.58
N PHE A 235 -4.30 -15.84 -2.81
CA PHE A 235 -4.08 -14.42 -3.11
C PHE A 235 -3.97 -13.63 -1.82
N CYS A 236 -2.99 -12.74 -1.74
CA CYS A 236 -2.82 -11.83 -0.61
C CYS A 236 -2.44 -10.43 -1.10
N TRP A 237 -3.06 -9.43 -0.51
CA TRP A 237 -2.58 -8.06 -0.53
C TRP A 237 -1.41 -7.96 0.45
N PHE A 238 -0.19 -8.18 -0.05
CA PHE A 238 1.03 -8.09 0.75
C PHE A 238 1.68 -6.74 0.54
N GLY A 239 1.89 -5.95 1.59
CA GLY A 239 2.46 -4.64 1.35
C GLY A 239 2.95 -3.88 2.55
N LEU A 240 3.18 -2.60 2.31
CA LEU A 240 3.76 -1.66 3.24
C LEU A 240 2.77 -0.53 3.52
N GLN A 241 2.60 -0.23 4.78
CA GLN A 241 1.88 0.95 5.24
C GLN A 241 2.89 2.10 5.33
N LEU A 242 2.99 2.86 4.24
CA LEU A 242 3.99 3.93 4.12
C LEU A 242 3.61 5.14 4.97
N PHE A 243 2.33 5.48 4.98
CA PHE A 243 1.78 6.55 5.79
C PHE A 243 0.33 6.23 6.19
N ASP A 244 -0.05 6.61 7.42
CA ASP A 244 -1.44 6.58 7.89
C ASP A 244 -1.58 7.64 8.99
N ASN A 245 -2.47 8.61 8.81
CA ASN A 245 -2.66 9.70 9.78
C ASN A 245 -3.16 9.21 11.15
N ARG A 246 -3.71 8.01 11.20
CA ARG A 246 -4.18 7.36 12.43
C ARG A 246 -3.05 6.67 13.18
N GLN A 247 -1.97 7.17 13.40
CA GLN A 247 -0.74 6.74 14.11
C GLN A 247 -0.72 5.37 14.84
N ASP A 248 -1.89 4.82 15.20
CA ASP A 248 -2.04 3.48 15.77
C ASP A 248 -1.75 2.36 14.78
N LYS A 249 -1.63 2.67 13.48
CA LYS A 249 -1.33 1.74 12.38
C LYS A 249 0.16 1.54 12.13
N THR A 250 1.00 1.77 13.12
CA THR A 250 2.46 1.59 13.03
C THR A 250 2.92 0.13 13.12
N ASN A 251 2.09 -0.76 13.64
CA ASN A 251 2.37 -2.20 13.72
C ASN A 251 1.90 -2.94 12.46
N HIS A 252 2.38 -4.19 12.29
CA HIS A 252 1.84 -5.04 11.21
C HIS A 252 0.33 -5.21 11.37
N TYR A 253 -0.34 -5.19 10.23
CA TYR A 253 -1.75 -5.51 10.14
C TYR A 253 -1.93 -6.84 9.42
N ILE A 254 -2.71 -7.72 9.98
CA ILE A 254 -3.14 -8.97 9.35
C ILE A 254 -4.66 -9.02 9.47
N GLY A 255 -5.33 -9.15 8.35
CA GLY A 255 -6.78 -9.18 8.30
C GLY A 255 -7.28 -9.60 6.93
N TYR A 256 -8.56 -9.36 6.70
CA TYR A 256 -9.20 -9.68 5.44
C TYR A 256 -9.91 -8.44 4.92
N ASP A 257 -9.85 -8.26 3.60
CA ASP A 257 -10.62 -7.21 2.93
C ASP A 257 -12.10 -7.49 3.08
N GLY A 258 -12.77 -6.67 3.87
CA GLY A 258 -14.16 -6.89 4.24
C GLY A 258 -14.86 -5.62 4.69
N GLY A 259 -16.17 -5.74 4.97
CA GLY A 259 -16.96 -4.67 5.55
C GLY A 259 -17.59 -3.71 4.54
N LYS A 260 -17.33 -3.86 3.25
CA LYS A 260 -17.96 -3.12 2.15
C LYS A 260 -18.49 -4.07 1.06
N ALA A 261 -19.38 -3.58 0.21
CA ALA A 261 -20.09 -4.41 -0.76
C ALA A 261 -19.18 -4.99 -1.85
N ASP A 262 -18.06 -4.34 -2.14
CA ASP A 262 -17.06 -4.70 -3.15
C ASP A 262 -15.80 -5.36 -2.55
N ALA A 263 -15.84 -5.71 -1.27
CA ALA A 263 -14.72 -6.36 -0.59
C ALA A 263 -14.36 -7.69 -1.23
N SER A 264 -13.08 -7.89 -1.51
CA SER A 264 -12.58 -9.11 -2.16
C SER A 264 -12.58 -10.35 -1.26
N GLY A 265 -12.64 -10.17 0.06
CA GLY A 265 -12.43 -11.22 1.06
C GLY A 265 -10.98 -11.72 1.13
N ALA A 266 -10.08 -11.10 0.39
CA ALA A 266 -8.69 -11.49 0.33
C ALA A 266 -7.94 -11.15 1.62
N MET A 267 -6.96 -11.98 1.96
CA MET A 267 -6.05 -11.67 3.06
C MET A 267 -5.27 -10.39 2.78
N ILE A 268 -5.11 -9.57 3.80
CA ILE A 268 -4.24 -8.40 3.82
C ILE A 268 -3.13 -8.64 4.84
N TYR A 269 -1.88 -8.52 4.40
CA TYR A 269 -0.73 -8.46 5.27
C TYR A 269 0.01 -7.16 5.01
N ALA A 270 -0.06 -6.20 5.93
CA ALA A 270 0.60 -4.90 5.80
C ALA A 270 1.72 -4.76 6.82
N ILE A 271 2.91 -4.49 6.34
CA ILE A 271 4.09 -4.15 7.14
C ILE A 271 3.87 -2.75 7.68
N GLY A 272 3.77 -2.60 9.00
CA GLY A 272 3.53 -1.30 9.63
C GLY A 272 4.69 -0.33 9.44
N SER A 273 4.40 0.96 9.39
CA SER A 273 5.35 2.04 9.13
C SER A 273 6.59 2.02 10.06
N LYS A 274 6.42 1.60 11.30
CA LYS A 274 7.52 1.40 12.27
C LYS A 274 8.62 0.45 11.76
N TYR A 275 8.24 -0.55 10.98
CA TYR A 275 9.16 -1.54 10.42
C TYR A 275 9.69 -1.11 9.05
N VAL A 276 8.84 -0.43 8.27
CA VAL A 276 9.23 0.16 6.99
C VAL A 276 10.38 1.15 7.18
N TYR A 277 10.27 2.04 8.17
CA TYR A 277 11.27 3.09 8.44
C TYR A 277 12.34 2.71 9.45
N ARG A 278 12.45 1.42 9.82
CA ARG A 278 13.35 0.97 10.89
C ARG A 278 14.80 1.37 10.67
N ASN A 279 15.28 1.33 9.43
CA ASN A 279 16.67 1.61 9.05
C ASN A 279 16.86 3.00 8.43
N SER A 280 15.80 3.79 8.30
CA SER A 280 15.82 5.06 7.56
C SER A 280 16.33 6.25 8.36
N GLY A 281 16.51 6.09 9.67
CA GLY A 281 16.93 7.19 10.56
C GLY A 281 15.86 8.27 10.79
N ARG A 282 14.81 8.31 9.96
CA ARG A 282 13.63 9.19 10.09
C ARG A 282 12.40 8.51 9.51
N THR A 283 11.23 9.09 9.76
CA THR A 283 9.94 8.63 9.25
C THR A 283 9.17 9.81 8.65
N LEU A 284 8.00 9.54 8.07
CA LEU A 284 7.08 10.60 7.62
C LEU A 284 6.30 11.27 8.76
N TYR A 285 6.79 11.17 9.99
CA TYR A 285 6.18 11.77 11.17
C TYR A 285 7.22 12.50 12.00
N GLN A 286 6.89 13.70 12.47
CA GLN A 286 7.60 14.40 13.52
C GLN A 286 6.85 14.20 14.85
N SER A 287 7.42 13.42 15.76
CA SER A 287 6.79 13.05 17.03
C SER A 287 5.47 12.28 16.85
N LYS A 288 4.38 12.91 16.45
CA LYS A 288 3.07 12.29 16.20
C LYS A 288 2.29 13.01 15.10
N THR A 289 2.89 13.98 14.46
CA THR A 289 2.28 14.73 13.37
C THR A 289 2.91 14.34 12.04
N PRO A 290 2.18 14.44 10.93
CA PRO A 290 2.75 14.28 9.60
C PRO A 290 3.94 15.23 9.39
N ASP A 291 5.04 14.72 8.81
CA ASP A 291 6.23 15.50 8.49
C ASP A 291 6.14 16.05 7.06
N THR A 292 5.67 17.27 6.91
CA THR A 292 5.57 17.96 5.62
C THR A 292 6.78 18.86 5.34
N SER A 293 7.92 18.62 5.98
CA SER A 293 9.16 19.39 5.73
C SER A 293 9.68 19.26 4.31
N GLY A 294 9.20 18.27 3.56
CA GLY A 294 9.66 17.97 2.21
C GLY A 294 11.00 17.25 2.14
N GLU A 295 11.52 16.84 3.29
CA GLU A 295 12.76 16.07 3.37
C GLU A 295 12.54 14.61 2.91
N TRP A 296 13.45 14.12 2.08
CA TRP A 296 13.42 12.74 1.62
C TRP A 296 13.77 11.74 2.73
N VAL A 297 13.00 10.66 2.78
CA VAL A 297 13.25 9.48 3.63
C VAL A 297 13.61 8.33 2.71
N HIS A 298 14.84 7.81 2.83
CA HIS A 298 15.25 6.61 2.13
C HIS A 298 14.72 5.38 2.85
N VAL A 299 14.11 4.47 2.11
CA VAL A 299 13.62 3.17 2.59
C VAL A 299 14.35 2.07 1.85
N GLU A 300 14.90 1.12 2.62
CA GLU A 300 15.43 -0.13 2.11
C GLU A 300 14.98 -1.26 3.04
N ILE A 301 14.30 -2.27 2.49
CA ILE A 301 13.71 -3.35 3.26
C ILE A 301 13.77 -4.67 2.48
N ASP A 302 14.29 -5.72 3.12
CA ASP A 302 14.19 -7.09 2.61
C ASP A 302 12.80 -7.64 2.93
N LEU A 303 12.07 -8.05 1.90
CA LEU A 303 10.69 -8.51 2.03
C LEU A 303 10.56 -10.00 2.37
N VAL A 304 11.61 -10.82 2.15
CA VAL A 304 11.53 -12.27 2.37
C VAL A 304 11.08 -12.65 3.78
N PRO A 305 11.65 -12.09 4.88
CA PRO A 305 11.20 -12.42 6.23
C PRO A 305 9.73 -12.09 6.51
N TYR A 306 9.18 -11.08 5.83
CA TYR A 306 7.77 -10.69 5.97
C TYR A 306 6.85 -11.57 5.13
N LEU A 307 7.29 -12.05 3.97
CA LEU A 307 6.59 -13.05 3.17
C LEU A 307 6.47 -14.37 3.91
N GLU A 308 7.53 -14.81 4.60
CA GLU A 308 7.50 -15.98 5.49
C GLU A 308 6.47 -15.82 6.63
N ASN A 309 6.45 -14.64 7.25
CA ASN A 309 5.49 -14.34 8.30
C ASN A 309 4.04 -14.29 7.77
N MET A 310 3.84 -13.74 6.58
CA MET A 310 2.55 -13.73 5.87
C MET A 310 2.07 -15.17 5.61
N LEU A 311 2.91 -16.00 5.00
CA LEU A 311 2.59 -17.39 4.72
C LEU A 311 2.24 -18.16 6.00
N LYS A 312 3.05 -18.03 7.05
CA LYS A 312 2.81 -18.65 8.35
C LYS A 312 1.48 -18.22 8.97
N ALA A 313 1.13 -16.93 8.87
CA ALA A 313 -0.14 -16.42 9.38
C ALA A 313 -1.33 -16.99 8.59
N GLY A 314 -1.29 -16.93 7.28
CA GLY A 314 -2.36 -17.43 6.40
C GLY A 314 -2.53 -18.94 6.48
N SER A 315 -1.45 -19.71 6.60
CA SER A 315 -1.51 -21.17 6.77
C SER A 315 -2.12 -21.55 8.12
N LYS A 316 -1.78 -20.82 9.19
CA LYS A 316 -2.37 -21.05 10.52
C LYS A 316 -3.89 -20.88 10.52
N ASP A 317 -4.39 -19.92 9.76
CA ASP A 317 -5.82 -19.62 9.66
C ASP A 317 -6.53 -20.50 8.58
N GLY A 318 -5.77 -21.35 7.89
CA GLY A 318 -6.26 -22.21 6.80
C GLY A 318 -6.63 -21.43 5.53
N TYR A 319 -6.12 -20.20 5.42
CA TYR A 319 -6.36 -19.33 4.26
C TYR A 319 -5.50 -19.75 3.07
N PHE A 320 -4.18 -19.93 3.27
CA PHE A 320 -3.29 -20.42 2.23
C PHE A 320 -3.30 -21.94 2.11
N LYS A 321 -3.23 -22.41 0.88
CA LYS A 321 -2.97 -23.81 0.51
C LYS A 321 -1.49 -24.05 0.22
N ALA A 322 -0.77 -23.01 -0.16
CA ALA A 322 0.67 -23.05 -0.31
C ALA A 322 1.33 -23.38 1.04
N GLU A 323 2.31 -24.29 1.00
CA GLU A 323 3.08 -24.76 2.18
C GLU A 323 4.44 -24.08 2.28
N SER A 324 4.91 -23.50 1.17
CA SER A 324 6.21 -22.82 1.07
C SER A 324 6.13 -21.57 0.19
N LEU A 325 7.12 -20.68 0.33
CA LEU A 325 7.23 -19.51 -0.55
C LEU A 325 7.44 -19.89 -2.02
N SER A 326 8.03 -21.07 -2.31
CA SER A 326 8.22 -21.55 -3.68
C SER A 326 6.93 -21.80 -4.46
N GLU A 327 5.82 -21.87 -3.75
CA GLU A 327 4.49 -22.02 -4.32
C GLU A 327 3.78 -20.68 -4.50
N LEU A 328 4.44 -19.57 -4.13
CA LEU A 328 3.92 -18.20 -4.22
C LEU A 328 4.79 -17.33 -5.12
N TYR A 329 4.18 -16.38 -5.81
CA TYR A 329 4.88 -15.39 -6.62
C TYR A 329 4.28 -14.00 -6.47
N ILE A 330 5.08 -12.97 -6.73
CA ILE A 330 4.61 -11.58 -6.82
C ILE A 330 4.15 -11.34 -8.27
N GLY A 331 2.86 -11.14 -8.44
CA GLY A 331 2.24 -11.02 -9.77
C GLY A 331 1.92 -9.60 -10.22
N GLY A 332 2.05 -8.62 -9.34
CA GLY A 332 1.72 -7.22 -9.63
C GLY A 332 1.84 -6.35 -8.39
N MET A 333 1.48 -5.08 -8.52
CA MET A 333 1.50 -4.13 -7.41
C MET A 333 0.49 -3.00 -7.59
N THR A 334 0.17 -2.33 -6.49
CA THR A 334 -0.51 -1.03 -6.48
C THR A 334 0.16 -0.10 -5.48
N VAL A 335 0.15 1.20 -5.76
CA VAL A 335 0.69 2.23 -4.86
C VAL A 335 -0.10 3.52 -5.00
N GLY A 336 -0.30 4.22 -3.88
CA GLY A 336 -0.94 5.54 -3.82
C GLY A 336 -1.82 5.75 -2.61
N TRP A 337 -2.71 6.73 -2.71
CA TRP A 337 -3.60 7.17 -1.65
C TRP A 337 -4.92 6.42 -1.64
N GLU A 338 -5.39 6.06 -0.44
CA GLU A 338 -6.78 5.75 -0.11
C GLU A 338 -7.22 6.63 1.08
N THR A 339 -8.33 7.34 0.91
CA THR A 339 -8.71 8.39 1.85
C THR A 339 -10.20 8.35 2.14
N ILE A 340 -10.59 8.58 3.40
CA ILE A 340 -11.98 8.81 3.81
C ILE A 340 -12.05 10.04 4.72
N ALA A 341 -13.03 10.90 4.52
CA ALA A 341 -13.19 12.26 5.01
C ALA A 341 -12.38 13.29 4.20
N THR A 342 -12.39 14.54 4.66
CA THR A 342 -11.84 15.67 3.89
C THR A 342 -10.37 15.90 4.21
N PHE A 343 -9.55 15.69 3.22
CA PHE A 343 -8.09 15.89 3.26
C PHE A 343 -7.60 16.54 1.97
N ASP A 344 -6.47 17.24 2.08
CA ASP A 344 -5.62 17.64 0.98
C ASP A 344 -4.19 17.18 1.27
N HIS A 345 -3.63 16.36 0.39
CA HIS A 345 -2.34 15.75 0.66
C HIS A 345 -1.58 15.35 -0.61
N THR A 346 -0.26 15.48 -0.53
CA THR A 346 0.66 15.18 -1.63
C THR A 346 1.82 14.32 -1.15
N MET A 347 2.03 13.18 -1.81
CA MET A 347 3.16 12.28 -1.59
C MET A 347 4.02 12.21 -2.85
N GLU A 348 5.33 12.17 -2.66
CA GLU A 348 6.28 11.92 -3.73
C GLU A 348 7.12 10.67 -3.45
N ILE A 349 7.36 9.89 -4.50
CA ILE A 349 8.26 8.73 -4.50
C ILE A 349 9.22 8.86 -5.66
N LYS A 350 10.50 8.51 -5.44
CA LYS A 350 11.50 8.37 -6.52
C LYS A 350 12.41 7.18 -6.27
N ASN A 351 13.18 6.80 -7.28
CA ASN A 351 14.15 5.71 -7.23
C ASN A 351 13.56 4.38 -6.76
N LEU A 352 12.28 4.12 -7.10
CA LEU A 352 11.62 2.87 -6.74
C LEU A 352 12.29 1.68 -7.43
N GLN A 353 12.66 0.67 -6.65
CA GLN A 353 13.24 -0.58 -7.14
C GLN A 353 12.77 -1.76 -6.27
N LEU A 354 12.58 -2.91 -6.88
CA LEU A 354 12.39 -4.19 -6.20
C LEU A 354 13.37 -5.19 -6.81
N MET A 355 14.47 -5.43 -6.11
CA MET A 355 15.56 -6.26 -6.59
C MET A 355 15.51 -7.65 -5.96
N SER A 356 15.53 -8.68 -6.80
CA SER A 356 15.70 -10.07 -6.37
C SER A 356 17.17 -10.45 -6.45
N TYR A 357 17.66 -11.10 -5.40
CA TYR A 357 19.01 -11.67 -5.29
C TYR A 357 18.89 -13.16 -4.99
N GLY A 358 19.61 -13.97 -5.70
CA GLY A 358 19.62 -15.43 -5.54
C GLY A 358 20.30 -16.10 -6.73
N GLU A 359 20.57 -17.43 -6.62
CA GLU A 359 21.20 -18.23 -7.69
C GLU A 359 20.32 -18.39 -8.94
#